data_b8fc4412ad2796219a7cbb74ec309cfb
#
_entry.id   b8fc4412ad2796219a7cbb74ec309cfb
#
_cell.length_a   1.000
_cell.length_b   1.000
_cell.length_c   1.000
_cell.angle_alpha   90.00
_cell.angle_beta   90.00
_cell.angle_gamma   90.00
#
_symmetry.space_group_name_H-M   'P 1'
#
loop_
_entity.id
_entity.type
_entity.pdbx_description
1 polymer ?
#
loop_
_entity_poly.entity_id
_entity_poly.type
_entity_poly.pdbx_seq_one_letter_code
_entity_poly.pdbx_strand_id
1 'polypeptide(L)'
;MYQALKPGGHWGWHGYVCLLGNVVLMMFYTTVAGWMLQYFVDTAAGRFVGLDVSGVETAFGNMLANPVQQTVYMGAIVISGFFIISIGVQKGLERVTKWMMMALIVLMLALAVHSLFLPGGSEGLKFYLLPDIQRLKDAGVGNVIVGAMNQSFFTLSLGIGAMAIFGSYIGKNHALAGESVRVCALDTLVALCSGLIIFPACFSYGVDVKSGPALIFMTLPNVFNNLPAGRFWGSLFFLFMTFAAYSTVLAVFENIVSCVSELTGLSRKKTCLVCGIALFLLSLPCLLGYNLWSNFRPIAGRDVLDSEDFLVSNLLLPLGSLLFIIFCTTRYGWGWENFLAEANEGKGLKIAKWLRPYMTYVLPVIVGIILVFGLYNFFAA
;
A
#
# COMPACT_ATOMS: atom_id res chain seq x y z
N MET A 1 15.37 17.21 7.21
CA MET A 1 16.27 16.06 7.06
C MET A 1 17.45 16.35 6.14
N TYR A 2 17.29 16.55 4.82
CA TYR A 2 18.40 16.70 3.86
C TYR A 2 19.39 17.80 4.21
N GLN A 3 18.91 18.99 4.58
CA GLN A 3 19.76 20.11 4.97
C GLN A 3 20.55 19.85 6.28
N ALA A 4 19.99 19.05 7.19
CA ALA A 4 20.68 18.65 8.42
C ALA A 4 21.80 17.64 8.15
N LEU A 5 21.57 16.69 7.23
CA LEU A 5 22.54 15.66 6.87
C LEU A 5 23.61 16.13 5.88
N LYS A 6 23.27 17.09 5.00
CA LYS A 6 24.16 17.69 4.00
C LYS A 6 23.93 19.22 3.94
N PRO A 7 24.52 20.01 4.86
CA PRO A 7 24.39 21.45 4.84
C PRO A 7 24.90 22.03 3.51
N GLY A 8 24.17 22.99 2.93
CA GLY A 8 24.51 23.61 1.63
C GLY A 8 24.21 22.75 0.40
N GLY A 9 23.66 21.54 0.56
CA GLY A 9 23.25 20.71 -0.57
C GLY A 9 21.87 21.10 -1.10
N HIS A 10 21.65 20.87 -2.41
CA HIS A 10 20.37 21.16 -3.08
C HIS A 10 19.34 20.04 -2.96
N TRP A 11 19.51 19.05 -2.06
CA TRP A 11 18.64 17.87 -1.94
C TRP A 11 17.28 18.18 -1.31
N GLY A 12 17.07 19.37 -0.78
CA GLY A 12 15.80 19.76 -0.14
C GLY A 12 14.57 19.61 -1.04
N TRP A 13 14.72 19.76 -2.37
CA TRP A 13 13.62 19.61 -3.33
C TRP A 13 13.00 18.21 -3.30
N HIS A 14 13.81 17.17 -3.04
CA HIS A 14 13.31 15.80 -2.95
C HIS A 14 12.31 15.63 -1.80
N GLY A 15 12.45 16.39 -0.73
CA GLY A 15 11.45 16.42 0.35
C GLY A 15 10.06 16.87 -0.11
N TYR A 16 10.00 17.83 -1.03
CA TYR A 16 8.73 18.26 -1.64
C TYR A 16 8.15 17.19 -2.56
N VAL A 17 8.99 16.49 -3.32
CA VAL A 17 8.54 15.35 -4.15
C VAL A 17 7.99 14.23 -3.29
N CYS A 18 8.64 13.91 -2.15
CA CYS A 18 8.13 12.95 -1.18
C CYS A 18 6.77 13.38 -0.61
N LEU A 19 6.62 14.65 -0.25
CA LEU A 19 5.34 15.18 0.24
C LEU A 19 4.24 15.07 -0.84
N LEU A 20 4.54 15.45 -2.08
CA LEU A 20 3.62 15.29 -3.20
C LEU A 20 3.22 13.83 -3.39
N GLY A 21 4.19 12.90 -3.34
CA GLY A 21 3.92 11.47 -3.42
C GLY A 21 2.98 10.96 -2.34
N ASN A 22 3.14 11.42 -1.11
CA ASN A 22 2.21 11.08 -0.02
C ASN A 22 0.81 11.66 -0.24
N VAL A 23 0.69 12.87 -0.78
CA VAL A 23 -0.61 13.47 -1.10
C VAL A 23 -1.30 12.69 -2.21
N VAL A 24 -0.61 12.40 -3.33
CA VAL A 24 -1.19 11.65 -4.46
C VAL A 24 -1.56 10.22 -4.02
N LEU A 25 -0.72 9.57 -3.21
CA LEU A 25 -1.06 8.27 -2.62
C LEU A 25 -2.38 8.34 -1.85
N MET A 26 -2.57 9.35 -1.01
CA MET A 26 -3.77 9.47 -0.19
C MET A 26 -5.02 9.84 -0.99
N MET A 27 -4.90 10.44 -2.19
CA MET A 27 -6.04 10.78 -3.03
C MET A 27 -6.85 9.53 -3.41
N PHE A 28 -6.19 8.45 -3.82
CA PHE A 28 -6.88 7.19 -4.14
C PHE A 28 -6.99 6.23 -2.95
N TYR A 29 -5.99 6.20 -2.07
CA TYR A 29 -5.95 5.25 -0.96
C TYR A 29 -7.09 5.48 0.05
N THR A 30 -7.49 6.73 0.31
CA THR A 30 -8.63 7.05 1.17
C THR A 30 -9.94 6.57 0.58
N THR A 31 -10.09 6.59 -0.75
CA THR A 31 -11.25 6.04 -1.45
C THR A 31 -11.32 4.53 -1.27
N VAL A 32 -10.21 3.81 -1.49
CA VAL A 32 -10.15 2.35 -1.29
C VAL A 32 -10.36 1.97 0.18
N ALA A 33 -9.81 2.73 1.13
CA ALA A 33 -10.09 2.53 2.56
C ALA A 33 -11.58 2.74 2.89
N GLY A 34 -12.24 3.70 2.23
CA GLY A 34 -13.68 3.91 2.30
C GLY A 34 -14.46 2.70 1.79
N TRP A 35 -14.03 2.07 0.68
CA TRP A 35 -14.64 0.84 0.17
C TRP A 35 -14.52 -0.33 1.16
N MET A 36 -13.36 -0.48 1.82
CA MET A 36 -13.18 -1.51 2.84
C MET A 36 -14.14 -1.32 4.03
N LEU A 37 -14.30 -0.08 4.49
CA LEU A 37 -15.25 0.27 5.54
C LEU A 37 -16.69 0.00 5.11
N GLN A 38 -17.06 0.33 3.88
CA GLN A 38 -18.38 0.04 3.32
C GLN A 38 -18.62 -1.48 3.26
N TYR A 39 -17.67 -2.26 2.77
CA TYR A 39 -17.77 -3.71 2.70
C TYR A 39 -17.88 -4.37 4.07
N PHE A 40 -17.22 -3.82 5.09
CA PHE A 40 -17.45 -4.25 6.46
C PHE A 40 -18.92 -4.06 6.85
N VAL A 41 -19.49 -2.87 6.63
CA VAL A 41 -20.89 -2.56 6.97
C VAL A 41 -21.85 -3.43 6.17
N ASP A 42 -21.64 -3.58 4.86
CA ASP A 42 -22.49 -4.34 3.97
C ASP A 42 -22.46 -5.84 4.27
N THR A 43 -21.28 -6.39 4.57
CA THR A 43 -21.14 -7.80 5.00
C THR A 43 -21.79 -8.03 6.34
N ALA A 44 -21.57 -7.13 7.32
CA ALA A 44 -22.19 -7.21 8.64
C ALA A 44 -23.72 -7.08 8.59
N ALA A 45 -24.23 -6.29 7.65
CA ALA A 45 -25.67 -6.17 7.38
C ALA A 45 -26.24 -7.41 6.63
N GLY A 46 -25.37 -8.30 6.11
CA GLY A 46 -25.80 -9.49 5.37
C GLY A 46 -26.20 -9.22 3.91
N ARG A 47 -25.79 -8.10 3.31
CA ARG A 47 -26.15 -7.73 1.95
C ARG A 47 -25.63 -8.67 0.86
N PHE A 48 -24.58 -9.41 1.14
CA PHE A 48 -23.98 -10.38 0.22
C PHE A 48 -24.53 -11.79 0.39
N VAL A 49 -25.29 -12.07 1.46
CA VAL A 49 -25.81 -13.41 1.74
C VAL A 49 -26.75 -13.89 0.65
N GLY A 50 -26.42 -15.06 0.08
CA GLY A 50 -27.22 -15.68 -0.99
C GLY A 50 -27.01 -15.09 -2.38
N LEU A 51 -26.11 -14.13 -2.55
CA LEU A 51 -25.72 -13.65 -3.88
C LEU A 51 -24.83 -14.70 -4.55
N ASP A 52 -25.05 -14.89 -5.85
CA ASP A 52 -24.13 -15.60 -6.72
C ASP A 52 -22.97 -14.68 -7.18
N VAL A 53 -22.05 -15.21 -7.98
CA VAL A 53 -20.88 -14.47 -8.48
C VAL A 53 -21.32 -13.19 -9.22
N SER A 54 -22.35 -13.29 -10.06
CA SER A 54 -22.88 -12.15 -10.82
C SER A 54 -23.55 -11.11 -9.94
N GLY A 55 -24.21 -11.55 -8.87
CA GLY A 55 -24.83 -10.68 -7.86
C GLY A 55 -23.78 -9.89 -7.08
N VAL A 56 -22.66 -10.49 -6.71
CA VAL A 56 -21.54 -9.81 -6.05
C VAL A 56 -20.88 -8.80 -6.99
N GLU A 57 -20.67 -9.15 -8.26
CA GLU A 57 -20.15 -8.22 -9.27
C GLU A 57 -21.08 -7.01 -9.47
N THR A 58 -22.39 -7.25 -9.54
CA THR A 58 -23.40 -6.19 -9.64
C THR A 58 -23.41 -5.29 -8.39
N ALA A 59 -23.26 -5.88 -7.19
CA ALA A 59 -23.18 -5.10 -5.95
C ALA A 59 -21.95 -4.19 -5.93
N PHE A 60 -20.79 -4.67 -6.39
CA PHE A 60 -19.60 -3.84 -6.55
C PHE A 60 -19.79 -2.72 -7.57
N GLY A 61 -20.33 -3.03 -8.74
CA GLY A 61 -20.66 -2.03 -9.76
C GLY A 61 -21.62 -0.95 -9.26
N ASN A 62 -22.68 -1.33 -8.52
CA ASN A 62 -23.63 -0.40 -7.91
C ASN A 62 -22.97 0.48 -6.84
N MET A 63 -22.04 -0.06 -6.07
CA MET A 63 -21.25 0.71 -5.12
C MET A 63 -20.43 1.79 -5.85
N LEU A 64 -19.73 1.42 -6.92
CA LEU A 64 -18.92 2.36 -7.71
C LEU A 64 -19.77 3.41 -8.42
N ALA A 65 -20.98 3.07 -8.83
CA ALA A 65 -21.92 3.98 -9.47
C ALA A 65 -22.58 5.00 -8.52
N ASN A 66 -22.44 4.81 -7.18
CA ASN A 66 -23.10 5.69 -6.20
C ASN A 66 -22.10 6.72 -5.59
N PRO A 67 -22.01 7.95 -6.14
CA PRO A 67 -21.05 8.94 -5.68
C PRO A 67 -21.29 9.41 -4.24
N VAL A 68 -22.57 9.49 -3.82
CA VAL A 68 -22.91 9.95 -2.47
C VAL A 68 -22.42 8.96 -1.43
N GLN A 69 -22.71 7.68 -1.62
CA GLN A 69 -22.30 6.63 -0.69
C GLN A 69 -20.78 6.53 -0.59
N GLN A 70 -20.07 6.55 -1.72
CA GLN A 70 -18.62 6.56 -1.74
C GLN A 70 -18.03 7.77 -1.00
N THR A 71 -18.60 8.97 -1.24
CA THR A 71 -18.17 10.20 -0.56
C THR A 71 -18.36 10.13 0.95
N VAL A 72 -19.44 9.53 1.43
CA VAL A 72 -19.70 9.37 2.88
C VAL A 72 -18.65 8.47 3.51
N TYR A 73 -18.36 7.31 2.93
CA TYR A 73 -17.39 6.38 3.50
C TYR A 73 -15.94 6.90 3.40
N MET A 74 -15.55 7.46 2.26
CA MET A 74 -14.26 8.12 2.11
C MET A 74 -14.13 9.31 3.07
N GLY A 75 -15.17 10.13 3.18
CA GLY A 75 -15.22 11.26 4.11
C GLY A 75 -15.11 10.83 5.57
N ALA A 76 -15.72 9.70 5.96
CA ALA A 76 -15.58 9.14 7.30
C ALA A 76 -14.12 8.77 7.61
N ILE A 77 -13.40 8.16 6.65
CA ILE A 77 -11.98 7.85 6.78
C ILE A 77 -11.14 9.13 6.94
N VAL A 78 -11.33 10.11 6.07
CA VAL A 78 -10.53 11.36 6.07
C VAL A 78 -10.79 12.17 7.34
N ILE A 79 -12.07 12.43 7.67
CA ILE A 79 -12.46 13.25 8.81
C ILE A 79 -12.00 12.61 10.12
N SER A 80 -12.29 11.32 10.32
CA SER A 80 -11.86 10.61 11.54
C SER A 80 -10.35 10.54 11.66
N GLY A 81 -9.63 10.33 10.54
CA GLY A 81 -8.16 10.28 10.51
C GLY A 81 -7.54 11.59 10.97
N PHE A 82 -7.91 12.72 10.35
CA PHE A 82 -7.39 14.03 10.77
C PHE A 82 -7.84 14.45 12.16
N PHE A 83 -9.05 14.05 12.58
CA PHE A 83 -9.52 14.28 13.95
C PHE A 83 -8.62 13.57 14.96
N ILE A 84 -8.33 12.28 14.77
CA ILE A 84 -7.45 11.51 15.68
C ILE A 84 -6.05 12.12 15.73
N ILE A 85 -5.47 12.49 14.59
CA ILE A 85 -4.15 13.12 14.52
C ILE A 85 -4.14 14.48 15.23
N SER A 86 -5.22 15.25 15.12
CA SER A 86 -5.33 16.57 15.75
C SER A 86 -5.31 16.51 17.29
N ILE A 87 -5.80 15.42 17.86
CA ILE A 87 -5.84 15.19 19.33
C ILE A 87 -4.50 14.64 19.84
N GLY A 88 -3.64 14.10 18.95
CA GLY A 88 -2.36 13.53 19.35
C GLY A 88 -2.47 12.18 20.08
N VAL A 89 -3.54 11.40 19.83
CA VAL A 89 -3.82 10.11 20.50
C VAL A 89 -2.97 8.96 19.92
N GLN A 90 -1.74 9.20 19.53
CA GLN A 90 -0.88 8.20 18.87
C GLN A 90 -0.67 6.92 19.72
N LYS A 91 -0.38 7.06 21.01
CA LYS A 91 -0.08 5.90 21.89
C LYS A 91 -1.26 4.93 22.08
N GLY A 92 -2.48 5.45 22.15
CA GLY A 92 -3.69 4.61 22.27
C GLY A 92 -4.00 3.88 20.98
N LEU A 93 -3.88 4.57 19.85
CA LEU A 93 -4.09 4.02 18.53
C LEU A 93 -3.07 2.94 18.20
N GLU A 94 -1.78 3.18 18.47
CA GLU A 94 -0.70 2.20 18.26
C GLU A 94 -0.99 0.89 18.99
N ARG A 95 -1.46 0.95 20.24
CA ARG A 95 -1.82 -0.24 21.01
C ARG A 95 -3.00 -1.00 20.39
N VAL A 96 -4.06 -0.30 19.98
CA VAL A 96 -5.23 -0.90 19.33
C VAL A 96 -4.84 -1.51 17.99
N THR A 97 -4.13 -0.78 17.14
CA THR A 97 -3.66 -1.26 15.83
C THR A 97 -2.79 -2.52 15.97
N LYS A 98 -1.88 -2.56 16.95
CA LYS A 98 -1.04 -3.74 17.20
C LYS A 98 -1.88 -4.99 17.46
N TRP A 99 -2.87 -4.93 18.36
CA TRP A 99 -3.74 -6.06 18.67
C TRP A 99 -4.60 -6.47 17.48
N MET A 100 -5.09 -5.51 16.72
CA MET A 100 -5.89 -5.77 15.54
C MET A 100 -5.08 -6.40 14.41
N MET A 101 -3.84 -5.95 14.19
CA MET A 101 -2.93 -6.57 13.21
C MET A 101 -2.56 -8.00 13.61
N MET A 102 -2.35 -8.27 14.92
CA MET A 102 -2.14 -9.64 15.39
C MET A 102 -3.38 -10.51 15.15
N ALA A 103 -4.57 -9.99 15.43
CA ALA A 103 -5.82 -10.70 15.18
C ALA A 103 -6.05 -10.94 13.68
N LEU A 104 -5.70 -9.98 12.82
CA LEU A 104 -5.74 -10.16 11.37
C LEU A 104 -4.82 -11.28 10.90
N ILE A 105 -3.58 -11.33 11.39
CA ILE A 105 -2.63 -12.41 11.04
C ILE A 105 -3.18 -13.77 11.47
N VAL A 106 -3.71 -13.89 12.68
CA VAL A 106 -4.31 -15.14 13.17
C VAL A 106 -5.50 -15.54 12.31
N LEU A 107 -6.39 -14.60 11.96
CA LEU A 107 -7.51 -14.85 11.07
C LEU A 107 -7.05 -15.29 9.69
N MET A 108 -6.06 -14.61 9.10
CA MET A 108 -5.51 -14.97 7.79
C MET A 108 -4.89 -16.37 7.81
N LEU A 109 -4.15 -16.73 8.85
CA LEU A 109 -3.60 -18.09 9.00
C LEU A 109 -4.71 -19.13 9.11
N ALA A 110 -5.77 -18.87 9.89
CA ALA A 110 -6.90 -19.77 10.00
C ALA A 110 -7.63 -19.95 8.66
N LEU A 111 -7.86 -18.86 7.91
CA LEU A 111 -8.47 -18.92 6.59
C LEU A 111 -7.56 -19.61 5.57
N ALA A 112 -6.25 -19.37 5.61
CA ALA A 112 -5.29 -20.05 4.74
C ALA A 112 -5.31 -21.57 4.97
N VAL A 113 -5.25 -22.00 6.24
CA VAL A 113 -5.36 -23.42 6.59
C VAL A 113 -6.70 -24.00 6.12
N HIS A 114 -7.81 -23.30 6.37
CA HIS A 114 -9.13 -23.73 5.91
C HIS A 114 -9.18 -23.89 4.38
N SER A 115 -8.62 -22.94 3.63
CA SER A 115 -8.62 -22.96 2.15
C SER A 115 -7.86 -24.15 1.57
N LEU A 116 -6.85 -24.68 2.26
CA LEU A 116 -6.13 -25.87 1.82
C LEU A 116 -6.97 -27.16 1.84
N PHE A 117 -8.03 -27.20 2.67
CA PHE A 117 -8.94 -28.35 2.78
C PHE A 117 -10.18 -28.24 1.88
N LEU A 118 -10.30 -27.17 1.09
CA LEU A 118 -11.42 -27.00 0.16
C LEU A 118 -11.36 -28.02 -0.99
N PRO A 119 -12.51 -28.57 -1.43
CA PRO A 119 -12.58 -29.42 -2.59
C PRO A 119 -12.08 -28.68 -3.85
N GLY A 120 -11.07 -29.21 -4.55
CA GLY A 120 -10.45 -28.53 -5.70
C GLY A 120 -9.40 -27.49 -5.35
N GLY A 121 -9.20 -27.18 -4.05
CA GLY A 121 -8.21 -26.20 -3.60
C GLY A 121 -6.75 -26.56 -3.96
N SER A 122 -6.46 -27.85 -4.17
CA SER A 122 -5.14 -28.31 -4.60
C SER A 122 -4.71 -27.77 -5.98
N GLU A 123 -5.66 -27.52 -6.88
CA GLU A 123 -5.38 -26.93 -8.19
C GLU A 123 -5.02 -25.44 -8.05
N GLY A 124 -5.77 -24.71 -7.21
CA GLY A 124 -5.45 -23.33 -6.88
C GLY A 124 -4.11 -23.19 -6.17
N LEU A 125 -3.77 -24.14 -5.28
CA LEU A 125 -2.47 -24.18 -4.62
C LEU A 125 -1.32 -24.41 -5.62
N LYS A 126 -1.49 -25.34 -6.56
CA LYS A 126 -0.53 -25.59 -7.64
C LYS A 126 -0.39 -24.35 -8.53
N PHE A 127 -1.51 -23.72 -8.90
CA PHE A 127 -1.50 -22.48 -9.69
C PHE A 127 -0.67 -21.38 -9.00
N TYR A 128 -0.79 -21.24 -7.69
CA TYR A 128 -0.12 -20.20 -6.94
C TYR A 128 1.36 -20.49 -6.67
N LEU A 129 1.70 -21.70 -6.26
CA LEU A 129 3.05 -22.04 -5.77
C LEU A 129 3.96 -22.63 -6.84
N LEU A 130 3.41 -23.25 -7.89
CA LEU A 130 4.25 -23.85 -8.93
C LEU A 130 4.50 -22.83 -10.04
N PRO A 131 5.77 -22.52 -10.34
CA PRO A 131 6.10 -21.61 -11.41
C PRO A 131 5.73 -22.21 -12.78
N ASP A 132 4.99 -21.45 -13.58
CA ASP A 132 4.65 -21.79 -14.95
C ASP A 132 5.52 -20.94 -15.89
N ILE A 133 6.53 -21.59 -16.48
CA ILE A 133 7.49 -20.94 -17.39
C ILE A 133 6.81 -20.46 -18.68
N GLN A 134 5.77 -21.16 -19.14
CA GLN A 134 5.06 -20.76 -20.36
C GLN A 134 4.27 -19.47 -20.11
N ARG A 135 3.49 -19.40 -19.03
CA ARG A 135 2.78 -18.17 -18.65
C ARG A 135 3.73 -17.00 -18.40
N LEU A 136 4.90 -17.26 -17.80
CA LEU A 136 5.94 -16.24 -17.61
C LEU A 136 6.43 -15.67 -18.94
N LYS A 137 6.62 -16.51 -19.97
CA LYS A 137 7.03 -16.08 -21.31
C LYS A 137 5.92 -15.30 -22.01
N ASP A 138 4.67 -15.80 -21.92
CA ASP A 138 3.50 -15.19 -22.56
C ASP A 138 3.19 -13.81 -21.97
N ALA A 139 3.36 -13.63 -20.65
CA ALA A 139 3.23 -12.34 -19.96
C ALA A 139 4.41 -11.39 -20.22
N GLY A 140 5.53 -11.91 -20.74
CA GLY A 140 6.78 -11.18 -20.90
C GLY A 140 7.58 -11.08 -19.61
N VAL A 141 8.73 -11.72 -19.58
CA VAL A 141 9.61 -11.78 -18.38
C VAL A 141 9.92 -10.39 -17.82
N GLY A 142 10.17 -9.39 -18.69
CA GLY A 142 10.44 -8.03 -18.28
C GLY A 142 9.24 -7.39 -17.56
N ASN A 143 8.04 -7.59 -18.06
CA ASN A 143 6.81 -7.07 -17.47
C ASN A 143 6.57 -7.65 -16.08
N VAL A 144 6.82 -8.96 -15.91
CA VAL A 144 6.67 -9.65 -14.63
C VAL A 144 7.68 -9.13 -13.60
N ILE A 145 8.94 -8.94 -14.00
CA ILE A 145 9.98 -8.39 -13.12
C ILE A 145 9.61 -6.95 -12.69
N VAL A 146 9.22 -6.09 -13.63
CA VAL A 146 8.82 -4.70 -13.32
C VAL A 146 7.59 -4.69 -12.42
N GLY A 147 6.58 -5.50 -12.70
CA GLY A 147 5.40 -5.61 -11.84
C GLY A 147 5.74 -6.03 -10.41
N ALA A 148 6.60 -7.05 -10.24
CA ALA A 148 7.05 -7.51 -8.94
C ALA A 148 7.84 -6.43 -8.19
N MET A 149 8.71 -5.69 -8.88
CA MET A 149 9.49 -4.61 -8.26
C MET A 149 8.61 -3.41 -7.88
N ASN A 150 7.67 -3.00 -8.73
CA ASN A 150 6.72 -1.94 -8.42
C ASN A 150 5.87 -2.32 -7.21
N GLN A 151 5.40 -3.57 -7.13
CA GLN A 151 4.70 -4.07 -5.95
C GLN A 151 5.57 -4.00 -4.70
N SER A 152 6.86 -4.36 -4.78
CA SER A 152 7.78 -4.26 -3.65
C SER A 152 8.00 -2.81 -3.19
N PHE A 153 8.12 -1.85 -4.11
CA PHE A 153 8.20 -0.43 -3.77
C PHE A 153 6.92 0.06 -3.09
N PHE A 154 5.76 -0.37 -3.58
CA PHE A 154 4.47 0.03 -3.05
C PHE A 154 4.23 -0.53 -1.64
N THR A 155 4.34 -1.85 -1.46
CA THR A 155 4.03 -2.51 -0.18
C THR A 155 4.97 -2.09 0.94
N LEU A 156 6.25 -1.84 0.63
CA LEU A 156 7.25 -1.34 1.59
C LEU A 156 7.30 0.20 1.69
N SER A 157 6.42 0.91 0.98
CA SER A 157 6.34 2.38 0.97
C SER A 157 7.69 3.07 0.72
N LEU A 158 8.49 2.53 -0.22
CA LEU A 158 9.81 3.05 -0.54
C LEU A 158 9.69 4.34 -1.38
N GLY A 159 10.66 5.24 -1.24
CA GLY A 159 10.80 6.42 -2.13
C GLY A 159 9.99 7.66 -1.76
N ILE A 160 8.91 7.56 -1.02
CA ILE A 160 8.08 8.72 -0.60
C ILE A 160 8.39 9.22 0.81
N GLY A 161 9.48 8.76 1.41
CA GLY A 161 9.93 9.24 2.72
C GLY A 161 9.23 8.63 3.93
N ALA A 162 8.21 7.77 3.74
CA ALA A 162 7.50 7.12 4.84
C ALA A 162 8.46 6.31 5.73
N MET A 163 9.33 5.49 5.12
CA MET A 163 10.33 4.72 5.87
C MET A 163 11.36 5.58 6.59
N ALA A 164 11.67 6.79 6.11
CA ALA A 164 12.54 7.72 6.82
C ALA A 164 11.89 8.24 8.11
N ILE A 165 10.57 8.45 8.10
CA ILE A 165 9.82 8.85 9.28
C ILE A 165 9.70 7.70 10.27
N PHE A 166 9.32 6.50 9.82
CA PHE A 166 9.29 5.32 10.69
C PHE A 166 10.67 5.03 11.29
N GLY A 167 11.74 5.18 10.48
CA GLY A 167 13.11 5.06 10.94
C GLY A 167 13.48 6.05 12.04
N SER A 168 12.91 7.27 12.03
CA SER A 168 13.14 8.26 13.08
C SER A 168 12.57 7.88 14.45
N TYR A 169 11.63 6.95 14.49
CA TYR A 169 11.06 6.41 15.75
C TYR A 169 11.80 5.18 16.25
N ILE A 170 12.66 4.58 15.44
CA ILE A 170 13.51 3.45 15.86
C ILE A 170 14.62 4.01 16.77
N GLY A 171 14.68 3.49 18.00
CA GLY A 171 15.74 3.85 18.93
C GLY A 171 17.10 3.33 18.43
N LYS A 172 18.19 4.04 18.80
CA LYS A 172 19.57 3.70 18.46
C LYS A 172 20.08 2.33 18.99
N ASN A 173 19.22 1.58 19.63
CA ASN A 173 19.52 0.25 20.15
C ASN A 173 19.42 -0.87 19.08
N HIS A 174 18.83 -0.57 17.92
CA HIS A 174 18.54 -1.53 16.84
C HIS A 174 19.23 -1.12 15.54
N ALA A 175 20.00 -2.05 14.94
CA ALA A 175 20.60 -1.85 13.63
C ALA A 175 19.53 -1.91 12.53
N LEU A 176 19.54 -0.95 11.59
CA LEU A 176 18.49 -0.77 10.59
C LEU A 176 18.36 -1.97 9.63
N ALA A 177 19.47 -2.64 9.30
CA ALA A 177 19.42 -3.82 8.41
C ALA A 177 18.58 -4.96 9.00
N GLY A 178 18.69 -5.20 10.31
CA GLY A 178 17.89 -6.23 10.98
C GLY A 178 16.39 -5.92 10.96
N GLU A 179 16.03 -4.68 11.21
CA GLU A 179 14.64 -4.24 11.16
C GLU A 179 14.08 -4.29 9.73
N SER A 180 14.87 -3.90 8.71
CA SER A 180 14.47 -4.01 7.31
C SER A 180 14.17 -5.46 6.90
N VAL A 181 15.03 -6.42 7.32
CA VAL A 181 14.78 -7.84 7.04
C VAL A 181 13.51 -8.35 7.73
N ARG A 182 13.24 -7.92 8.97
CA ARG A 182 11.99 -8.28 9.69
C ARG A 182 10.75 -7.73 8.97
N VAL A 183 10.80 -6.48 8.53
CA VAL A 183 9.69 -5.86 7.77
C VAL A 183 9.44 -6.64 6.49
N CYS A 184 10.48 -6.90 5.68
CA CYS A 184 10.35 -7.68 4.44
C CYS A 184 9.81 -9.09 4.69
N ALA A 185 10.26 -9.78 5.75
CA ALA A 185 9.82 -11.13 6.08
C ALA A 185 8.34 -11.17 6.48
N LEU A 186 7.88 -10.20 7.29
CA LEU A 186 6.48 -10.10 7.70
C LEU A 186 5.57 -9.73 6.52
N ASP A 187 5.98 -8.79 5.69
CA ASP A 187 5.27 -8.39 4.48
C ASP A 187 5.09 -9.58 3.53
N THR A 188 6.18 -10.31 3.25
CA THR A 188 6.16 -11.52 2.43
C THR A 188 5.27 -12.61 3.03
N LEU A 189 5.31 -12.80 4.35
CA LEU A 189 4.43 -13.78 5.03
C LEU A 189 2.95 -13.45 4.82
N VAL A 190 2.57 -12.19 4.99
CA VAL A 190 1.19 -11.74 4.78
C VAL A 190 0.76 -11.93 3.33
N ALA A 191 1.63 -11.59 2.37
CA ALA A 191 1.37 -11.77 0.95
C ALA A 191 1.18 -13.25 0.59
N LEU A 192 2.04 -14.14 1.11
CA LEU A 192 1.92 -15.58 0.90
C LEU A 192 0.63 -16.14 1.52
N CYS A 193 0.28 -15.74 2.75
CA CYS A 193 -0.98 -16.16 3.37
C CYS A 193 -2.20 -15.70 2.57
N SER A 194 -2.20 -14.49 2.05
CA SER A 194 -3.28 -13.97 1.20
C SER A 194 -3.46 -14.81 -0.05
N GLY A 195 -2.38 -15.19 -0.73
CA GLY A 195 -2.44 -16.08 -1.89
C GLY A 195 -2.96 -17.47 -1.54
N LEU A 196 -2.56 -18.04 -0.38
CA LEU A 196 -3.07 -19.33 0.09
C LEU A 196 -4.58 -19.30 0.43
N ILE A 197 -5.14 -18.15 0.75
CA ILE A 197 -6.58 -17.98 0.94
C ILE A 197 -7.29 -17.89 -0.40
N ILE A 198 -6.80 -17.01 -1.28
CA ILE A 198 -7.52 -16.57 -2.48
C ILE A 198 -7.51 -17.63 -3.56
N PHE A 199 -6.33 -18.14 -3.97
CA PHE A 199 -6.23 -19.04 -5.10
C PHE A 199 -6.95 -20.39 -4.90
N PRO A 200 -6.76 -21.12 -3.79
CA PRO A 200 -7.52 -22.34 -3.56
C PRO A 200 -9.03 -22.10 -3.54
N ALA A 201 -9.48 -20.98 -2.95
CA ALA A 201 -10.89 -20.65 -2.89
C ALA A 201 -11.47 -20.29 -4.27
N CYS A 202 -10.75 -19.54 -5.11
CA CYS A 202 -11.17 -19.25 -6.49
C CYS A 202 -11.41 -20.54 -7.27
N PHE A 203 -10.47 -21.48 -7.24
CA PHE A 203 -10.60 -22.77 -7.94
C PHE A 203 -11.69 -23.66 -7.37
N SER A 204 -11.89 -23.64 -6.04
CA SER A 204 -12.94 -24.44 -5.39
C SER A 204 -14.35 -23.96 -5.72
N TYR A 205 -14.53 -22.66 -5.88
CA TYR A 205 -15.84 -22.04 -6.11
C TYR A 205 -16.07 -21.60 -7.55
N GLY A 206 -15.14 -21.90 -8.46
CA GLY A 206 -15.25 -21.55 -9.88
C GLY A 206 -15.27 -20.03 -10.13
N VAL A 207 -14.57 -19.25 -9.28
CA VAL A 207 -14.47 -17.81 -9.40
C VAL A 207 -13.20 -17.47 -10.16
N ASP A 208 -13.30 -16.59 -11.15
CA ASP A 208 -12.13 -16.14 -11.92
C ASP A 208 -11.10 -15.42 -11.02
N VAL A 209 -9.84 -15.73 -11.26
CA VAL A 209 -8.71 -15.07 -10.59
C VAL A 209 -8.54 -13.69 -11.21
N LYS A 210 -9.11 -12.68 -10.55
CA LYS A 210 -8.98 -11.27 -10.93
C LYS A 210 -7.78 -10.63 -10.23
N SER A 211 -7.43 -9.42 -10.63
CA SER A 211 -6.38 -8.61 -10.02
C SER A 211 -6.91 -7.24 -9.56
N GLY A 212 -6.11 -6.53 -8.78
CA GLY A 212 -6.49 -5.21 -8.29
C GLY A 212 -7.66 -5.22 -7.30
N PRO A 213 -8.45 -4.14 -7.22
CA PRO A 213 -9.59 -4.03 -6.32
C PRO A 213 -10.63 -5.14 -6.49
N ALA A 214 -10.84 -5.63 -7.71
CA ALA A 214 -11.78 -6.69 -8.01
C ALA A 214 -11.50 -7.98 -7.23
N LEU A 215 -10.22 -8.29 -6.96
CA LEU A 215 -9.85 -9.46 -6.17
C LEU A 215 -10.42 -9.41 -4.74
N ILE A 216 -10.35 -8.27 -4.09
CA ILE A 216 -10.84 -8.10 -2.71
C ILE A 216 -12.36 -7.96 -2.69
N PHE A 217 -12.91 -7.13 -3.59
CA PHE A 217 -14.31 -6.70 -3.49
C PHE A 217 -15.29 -7.59 -4.27
N MET A 218 -14.79 -8.48 -5.15
CA MET A 218 -15.63 -9.42 -5.89
C MET A 218 -15.33 -10.86 -5.50
N THR A 219 -14.05 -11.26 -5.42
CA THR A 219 -13.69 -12.65 -5.15
C THR A 219 -13.92 -13.04 -3.70
N LEU A 220 -13.47 -12.24 -2.72
CA LEU A 220 -13.56 -12.61 -1.31
C LEU A 220 -15.00 -12.67 -0.76
N PRO A 221 -15.94 -11.78 -1.10
CA PRO A 221 -17.34 -11.97 -0.72
C PRO A 221 -17.94 -13.28 -1.20
N ASN A 222 -17.58 -13.72 -2.43
CA ASN A 222 -18.00 -15.02 -2.93
C ASN A 222 -17.42 -16.18 -2.11
N VAL A 223 -16.15 -16.08 -1.71
CA VAL A 223 -15.53 -17.06 -0.81
C VAL A 223 -16.30 -17.13 0.52
N PHE A 224 -16.58 -15.99 1.14
CA PHE A 224 -17.29 -15.96 2.41
C PHE A 224 -18.74 -16.45 2.29
N ASN A 225 -19.43 -16.20 1.18
CA ASN A 225 -20.79 -16.71 0.97
C ASN A 225 -20.85 -18.25 0.97
N ASN A 226 -19.79 -18.92 0.60
CA ASN A 226 -19.70 -20.38 0.57
C ASN A 226 -19.16 -20.99 1.87
N LEU A 227 -18.77 -20.17 2.86
CA LEU A 227 -18.27 -20.63 4.14
C LEU A 227 -19.38 -20.78 5.19
N PRO A 228 -19.32 -21.79 6.08
CA PRO A 228 -20.15 -21.81 7.30
C PRO A 228 -19.91 -20.55 8.13
N ALA A 229 -20.98 -19.88 8.53
CA ALA A 229 -20.93 -18.57 9.20
C ALA A 229 -20.15 -17.49 8.43
N GLY A 230 -20.17 -17.53 7.09
CA GLY A 230 -19.38 -16.65 6.22
C GLY A 230 -19.66 -15.18 6.45
N ARG A 231 -20.90 -14.78 6.81
CA ARG A 231 -21.23 -13.42 7.24
C ARG A 231 -20.37 -12.97 8.42
N PHE A 232 -20.17 -13.80 9.41
CA PHE A 232 -19.34 -13.49 10.58
C PHE A 232 -17.85 -13.35 10.19
N TRP A 233 -17.31 -14.36 9.49
CA TRP A 233 -15.90 -14.36 9.06
C TRP A 233 -15.60 -13.25 8.07
N GLY A 234 -16.48 -12.99 7.11
CA GLY A 234 -16.36 -11.90 6.15
C GLY A 234 -16.41 -10.51 6.81
N SER A 235 -17.33 -10.33 7.79
CA SER A 235 -17.39 -9.07 8.56
C SER A 235 -16.13 -8.84 9.35
N LEU A 236 -15.60 -9.87 10.00
CA LEU A 236 -14.36 -9.79 10.78
C LEU A 236 -13.15 -9.51 9.87
N PHE A 237 -13.10 -10.14 8.70
CA PHE A 237 -12.06 -9.89 7.70
C PHE A 237 -12.08 -8.44 7.22
N PHE A 238 -13.22 -7.93 6.74
CA PHE A 238 -13.30 -6.55 6.24
C PHE A 238 -13.12 -5.52 7.36
N LEU A 239 -13.51 -5.82 8.58
CA LEU A 239 -13.20 -4.99 9.75
C LEU A 239 -11.68 -4.86 9.92
N PHE A 240 -10.96 -5.98 9.96
CA PHE A 240 -9.51 -5.98 10.14
C PHE A 240 -8.77 -5.34 8.95
N MET A 241 -9.24 -5.58 7.72
CA MET A 241 -8.72 -4.91 6.54
C MET A 241 -8.94 -3.39 6.58
N THR A 242 -10.11 -2.95 7.05
CA THR A 242 -10.39 -1.53 7.28
C THR A 242 -9.40 -0.92 8.28
N PHE A 243 -9.13 -1.61 9.38
CA PHE A 243 -8.16 -1.13 10.36
C PHE A 243 -6.71 -1.16 9.85
N ALA A 244 -6.35 -2.16 9.07
CA ALA A 244 -5.04 -2.21 8.41
C ALA A 244 -4.84 -1.03 7.47
N ALA A 245 -5.81 -0.77 6.59
CA ALA A 245 -5.79 0.39 5.71
C ALA A 245 -5.80 1.71 6.49
N TYR A 246 -6.61 1.80 7.53
CA TYR A 246 -6.72 3.00 8.35
C TYR A 246 -5.43 3.32 9.12
N SER A 247 -4.70 2.30 9.58
CA SER A 247 -3.39 2.52 10.21
C SER A 247 -2.38 3.17 9.27
N THR A 248 -2.38 2.76 7.99
CA THR A 248 -1.56 3.37 6.95
C THR A 248 -2.01 4.81 6.66
N VAL A 249 -3.32 5.05 6.54
CA VAL A 249 -3.89 6.40 6.37
C VAL A 249 -3.40 7.34 7.48
N LEU A 250 -3.49 6.91 8.72
CA LEU A 250 -3.05 7.73 9.86
C LEU A 250 -1.54 8.02 9.84
N ALA A 251 -0.73 7.03 9.50
CA ALA A 251 0.72 7.20 9.40
C ALA A 251 1.10 8.20 8.30
N VAL A 252 0.46 8.12 7.13
CA VAL A 252 0.73 9.04 6.02
C VAL A 252 0.14 10.44 6.29
N PHE A 253 -1.04 10.54 6.91
CA PHE A 253 -1.59 11.82 7.33
C PHE A 253 -0.69 12.53 8.33
N GLU A 254 -0.13 11.79 9.31
CA GLU A 254 0.85 12.34 10.26
C GLU A 254 2.08 12.88 9.54
N ASN A 255 2.57 12.15 8.53
CA ASN A 255 3.67 12.61 7.69
C ASN A 255 3.33 13.93 6.98
N ILE A 256 2.17 13.99 6.31
CA ILE A 256 1.72 15.20 5.60
C ILE A 256 1.58 16.37 6.58
N VAL A 257 0.90 16.16 7.72
CA VAL A 257 0.68 17.19 8.73
C VAL A 257 2.00 17.68 9.30
N SER A 258 2.93 16.80 9.63
CA SER A 258 4.24 17.16 10.16
C SER A 258 5.04 18.01 9.17
N CYS A 259 5.10 17.57 7.91
CA CYS A 259 5.78 18.31 6.85
C CYS A 259 5.14 19.69 6.59
N VAL A 260 3.82 19.76 6.47
CA VAL A 260 3.11 21.03 6.21
C VAL A 260 3.22 21.98 7.41
N SER A 261 3.12 21.46 8.64
CA SER A 261 3.31 22.28 9.87
C SER A 261 4.71 22.86 9.94
N GLU A 262 5.75 22.07 9.60
CA GLU A 262 7.14 22.54 9.57
C GLU A 262 7.36 23.62 8.50
N LEU A 263 6.77 23.44 7.31
CA LEU A 263 6.90 24.39 6.19
C LEU A 263 6.13 25.70 6.41
N THR A 264 4.96 25.65 7.04
CA THR A 264 4.06 26.80 7.18
C THR A 264 4.13 27.50 8.53
N GLY A 265 4.67 26.83 9.56
CA GLY A 265 4.64 27.31 10.94
C GLY A 265 3.25 27.30 11.59
N LEU A 266 2.23 26.70 10.94
CA LEU A 266 0.89 26.61 11.49
C LEU A 266 0.83 25.66 12.69
N SER A 267 -0.08 25.96 13.63
CA SER A 267 -0.33 25.04 14.74
C SER A 267 -0.94 23.73 14.24
N ARG A 268 -0.62 22.63 14.91
CA ARG A 268 -1.05 21.25 14.54
C ARG A 268 -2.55 21.16 14.21
N LYS A 269 -3.42 21.74 15.03
CA LYS A 269 -4.88 21.71 14.79
C LYS A 269 -5.29 22.42 13.50
N LYS A 270 -4.69 23.60 13.23
CA LYS A 270 -4.95 24.33 11.98
C LYS A 270 -4.42 23.56 10.76
N THR A 271 -3.23 22.99 10.87
CA THR A 271 -2.65 22.17 9.79
C THR A 271 -3.52 20.93 9.50
N CYS A 272 -3.98 20.22 10.53
CA CYS A 272 -4.90 19.09 10.35
C CYS A 272 -6.20 19.49 9.64
N LEU A 273 -6.78 20.64 9.99
CA LEU A 273 -7.99 21.14 9.35
C LEU A 273 -7.75 21.47 7.87
N VAL A 274 -6.68 22.21 7.57
CA VAL A 274 -6.35 22.59 6.18
C VAL A 274 -6.01 21.37 5.34
N CYS A 275 -5.15 20.48 5.84
CA CYS A 275 -4.79 19.24 5.12
C CYS A 275 -6.00 18.32 4.97
N GLY A 276 -6.88 18.23 5.97
CA GLY A 276 -8.08 17.42 5.91
C GLY A 276 -9.05 17.88 4.83
N ILE A 277 -9.32 19.19 4.76
CA ILE A 277 -10.16 19.78 3.70
C ILE A 277 -9.49 19.58 2.34
N ALA A 278 -8.19 19.87 2.23
CA ALA A 278 -7.46 19.74 0.97
C ALA A 278 -7.48 18.30 0.46
N LEU A 279 -7.16 17.31 1.31
CA LEU A 279 -7.16 15.89 0.91
C LEU A 279 -8.56 15.37 0.61
N PHE A 280 -9.58 15.78 1.37
CA PHE A 280 -10.96 15.43 1.05
C PHE A 280 -11.33 15.87 -0.37
N LEU A 281 -11.05 17.13 -0.72
CA LEU A 281 -11.33 17.68 -2.05
C LEU A 281 -10.49 17.02 -3.14
N LEU A 282 -9.20 16.75 -2.88
CA LEU A 282 -8.29 16.10 -3.81
C LEU A 282 -8.61 14.61 -4.03
N SER A 283 -9.29 13.95 -3.09
CA SER A 283 -9.73 12.55 -3.25
C SER A 283 -11.06 12.42 -4.03
N LEU A 284 -11.83 13.50 -4.19
CA LEU A 284 -13.08 13.46 -4.94
C LEU A 284 -12.91 13.01 -6.40
N PRO A 285 -11.93 13.47 -7.18
CA PRO A 285 -11.72 13.01 -8.55
C PRO A 285 -11.59 11.49 -8.69
N CYS A 286 -10.91 10.83 -7.75
CA CYS A 286 -10.75 9.39 -7.75
C CYS A 286 -12.11 8.66 -7.69
N LEU A 287 -12.96 8.98 -6.72
CA LEU A 287 -14.25 8.33 -6.60
C LEU A 287 -15.24 8.75 -7.71
N LEU A 288 -15.16 10.01 -8.18
CA LEU A 288 -16.01 10.50 -9.28
C LEU A 288 -15.62 9.86 -10.62
N GLY A 289 -14.42 9.40 -10.78
CA GLY A 289 -13.93 8.69 -11.96
C GLY A 289 -14.69 7.39 -12.28
N TYR A 290 -15.40 6.80 -11.31
CA TYR A 290 -16.23 5.61 -11.51
C TYR A 290 -17.69 5.91 -11.85
N ASN A 291 -18.11 7.17 -11.76
CA ASN A 291 -19.52 7.57 -11.97
C ASN A 291 -19.65 8.86 -12.79
N LEU A 292 -19.69 10.03 -12.15
CA LEU A 292 -19.93 11.31 -12.84
C LEU A 292 -18.83 11.67 -13.84
N TRP A 293 -17.60 11.26 -13.60
CA TRP A 293 -16.42 11.53 -14.43
C TRP A 293 -15.89 10.28 -15.14
N SER A 294 -16.70 9.26 -15.33
CA SER A 294 -16.32 7.98 -15.95
C SER A 294 -15.67 8.12 -17.34
N ASN A 295 -15.95 9.21 -18.05
CA ASN A 295 -15.33 9.53 -19.34
C ASN A 295 -14.00 10.30 -19.21
N PHE A 296 -13.64 10.78 -18.01
CA PHE A 296 -12.39 11.48 -17.78
C PHE A 296 -11.26 10.46 -17.58
N ARG A 297 -10.33 10.43 -18.53
CA ARG A 297 -9.22 9.49 -18.61
C ARG A 297 -7.89 10.27 -18.65
N PRO A 298 -7.34 10.68 -17.50
CA PRO A 298 -6.24 11.65 -17.47
C PRO A 298 -4.92 11.14 -18.03
N ILE A 299 -4.60 9.85 -17.86
CA ILE A 299 -3.31 9.29 -18.31
C ILE A 299 -3.56 8.02 -19.13
N ALA A 300 -3.08 8.01 -20.37
CA ALA A 300 -3.08 6.85 -21.27
C ALA A 300 -4.45 6.12 -21.36
N GLY A 301 -5.56 6.87 -21.33
CA GLY A 301 -6.91 6.30 -21.42
C GLY A 301 -7.41 5.55 -20.17
N ARG A 302 -6.67 5.60 -19.06
CA ARG A 302 -7.03 4.95 -17.79
C ARG A 302 -7.89 5.84 -16.93
N ASP A 303 -8.65 5.24 -16.00
CA ASP A 303 -9.45 6.00 -15.05
C ASP A 303 -8.58 6.80 -14.06
N VAL A 304 -9.21 7.57 -13.18
CA VAL A 304 -8.49 8.48 -12.27
C VAL A 304 -7.69 7.69 -11.25
N LEU A 305 -8.26 6.62 -10.66
CA LEU A 305 -7.56 5.78 -9.67
C LEU A 305 -6.31 5.15 -10.28
N ASP A 306 -6.45 4.51 -11.44
CA ASP A 306 -5.33 3.89 -12.14
C ASP A 306 -4.26 4.91 -12.56
N SER A 307 -4.67 6.14 -12.86
CA SER A 307 -3.75 7.24 -13.20
C SER A 307 -2.98 7.75 -11.98
N GLU A 308 -3.65 7.90 -10.83
CA GLU A 308 -3.03 8.29 -9.57
C GLU A 308 -2.10 7.19 -9.06
N ASP A 309 -2.53 5.92 -9.12
CA ASP A 309 -1.69 4.77 -8.77
C ASP A 309 -0.46 4.67 -9.67
N PHE A 310 -0.61 4.87 -10.98
CA PHE A 310 0.54 4.91 -11.90
C PHE A 310 1.57 5.96 -11.50
N LEU A 311 1.12 7.19 -11.19
CA LEU A 311 2.03 8.26 -10.75
C LEU A 311 2.80 7.87 -9.48
N VAL A 312 2.14 7.22 -8.54
CA VAL A 312 2.78 6.76 -7.31
C VAL A 312 3.67 5.54 -7.58
N SER A 313 3.09 4.46 -8.06
CA SER A 313 3.73 3.14 -8.09
C SER A 313 4.80 3.02 -9.17
N ASN A 314 4.60 3.64 -10.34
CA ASN A 314 5.52 3.51 -11.47
C ASN A 314 6.51 4.68 -11.61
N LEU A 315 6.22 5.83 -11.00
CA LEU A 315 7.07 7.01 -11.12
C LEU A 315 7.67 7.45 -9.78
N LEU A 316 6.82 7.85 -8.81
CA LEU A 316 7.31 8.51 -7.58
C LEU A 316 8.05 7.55 -6.65
N LEU A 317 7.57 6.31 -6.47
CA LEU A 317 8.22 5.32 -5.60
C LEU A 317 9.59 4.88 -6.15
N PRO A 318 9.74 4.44 -7.41
CA PRO A 318 11.04 4.05 -7.95
C PRO A 318 12.01 5.23 -8.06
N LEU A 319 11.53 6.39 -8.53
CA LEU A 319 12.37 7.59 -8.65
C LEU A 319 12.85 8.07 -7.26
N GLY A 320 11.95 8.15 -6.30
CA GLY A 320 12.29 8.55 -4.95
C GLY A 320 13.26 7.57 -4.27
N SER A 321 13.06 6.25 -4.48
CA SER A 321 13.99 5.22 -3.99
C SER A 321 15.39 5.38 -4.60
N LEU A 322 15.46 5.65 -5.90
CA LEU A 322 16.72 5.93 -6.60
C LEU A 322 17.43 7.15 -5.99
N LEU A 323 16.69 8.22 -5.76
CA LEU A 323 17.23 9.45 -5.16
C LEU A 323 17.69 9.23 -3.72
N PHE A 324 16.97 8.45 -2.90
CA PHE A 324 17.42 8.07 -1.56
C PHE A 324 18.72 7.25 -1.60
N ILE A 325 18.82 6.26 -2.48
CA ILE A 325 20.02 5.43 -2.61
C ILE A 325 21.21 6.33 -3.01
N ILE A 326 21.07 7.18 -4.03
CA ILE A 326 22.12 8.10 -4.48
C ILE A 326 22.51 9.05 -3.35
N PHE A 327 21.54 9.61 -2.62
CA PHE A 327 21.83 10.50 -1.49
C PHE A 327 22.60 9.79 -0.39
N CYS A 328 22.20 8.59 0.02
CA CYS A 328 22.82 7.87 1.12
C CYS A 328 24.20 7.32 0.79
N THR A 329 24.45 6.92 -0.48
CA THR A 329 25.64 6.15 -0.83
C THR A 329 26.74 6.93 -1.55
N THR A 330 26.40 8.09 -2.14
CA THR A 330 27.36 8.84 -2.97
C THR A 330 27.94 10.05 -2.23
N ARG A 331 29.10 10.52 -2.71
CA ARG A 331 29.77 11.73 -2.21
C ARG A 331 28.96 13.02 -2.44
N TYR A 332 28.03 13.01 -3.38
CA TYR A 332 27.18 14.17 -3.68
C TYR A 332 26.07 14.36 -2.64
N GLY A 333 25.70 13.30 -1.93
CA GLY A 333 24.75 13.33 -0.82
C GLY A 333 25.42 13.20 0.54
N TRP A 334 24.82 12.41 1.44
CA TRP A 334 25.30 12.16 2.81
C TRP A 334 26.58 11.33 2.83
N GLY A 335 26.68 10.37 1.93
CA GLY A 335 27.86 9.55 1.74
C GLY A 335 27.83 8.21 2.47
N TRP A 336 28.51 7.23 1.88
CA TRP A 336 28.51 5.83 2.32
C TRP A 336 28.95 5.64 3.77
N GLU A 337 30.01 6.31 4.22
CA GLU A 337 30.55 6.11 5.56
C GLU A 337 29.58 6.58 6.66
N ASN A 338 28.94 7.72 6.45
CA ASN A 338 27.92 8.25 7.35
C ASN A 338 26.68 7.36 7.38
N PHE A 339 26.21 6.94 6.19
CA PHE A 339 25.09 6.00 6.07
C PHE A 339 25.38 4.69 6.78
N LEU A 340 26.59 4.11 6.56
CA LEU A 340 26.97 2.84 7.17
C LEU A 340 27.09 2.93 8.69
N ALA A 341 27.62 4.04 9.20
CA ALA A 341 27.73 4.29 10.64
C ALA A 341 26.35 4.32 11.31
N GLU A 342 25.40 5.08 10.76
CA GLU A 342 24.02 5.16 11.26
C GLU A 342 23.27 3.82 11.12
N ALA A 343 23.32 3.19 9.95
CA ALA A 343 22.62 1.94 9.69
C ALA A 343 23.10 0.77 10.56
N ASN A 344 24.36 0.82 11.00
CA ASN A 344 24.98 -0.17 11.84
C ASN A 344 25.00 0.20 13.33
N GLU A 345 24.40 1.32 13.73
CA GLU A 345 24.26 1.66 15.13
C GLU A 345 23.35 0.66 15.85
N GLY A 346 23.69 0.32 17.09
CA GLY A 346 22.90 -0.63 17.87
C GLY A 346 23.21 -2.10 17.64
N LYS A 347 22.30 -2.97 18.12
CA LYS A 347 22.41 -4.44 18.06
C LYS A 347 21.59 -4.99 16.89
N GLY A 348 22.06 -6.07 16.27
CA GLY A 348 21.36 -6.79 15.21
C GLY A 348 22.21 -7.02 13.97
N LEU A 349 21.55 -7.37 12.85
CA LEU A 349 22.21 -7.59 11.57
C LEU A 349 22.77 -6.26 11.05
N LYS A 350 24.04 -6.30 10.64
CA LYS A 350 24.78 -5.13 10.17
C LYS A 350 25.06 -5.21 8.67
N ILE A 351 25.09 -4.04 8.02
CA ILE A 351 25.50 -3.92 6.61
C ILE A 351 27.00 -4.10 6.53
N ALA A 352 27.44 -5.03 5.69
CA ALA A 352 28.88 -5.30 5.48
C ALA A 352 29.49 -4.23 4.53
N LYS A 353 30.74 -3.84 4.80
CA LYS A 353 31.45 -2.82 4.00
C LYS A 353 31.60 -3.20 2.53
N TRP A 354 31.71 -4.48 2.22
CA TRP A 354 31.85 -4.97 0.84
C TRP A 354 30.61 -4.74 -0.03
N LEU A 355 29.44 -4.46 0.57
CA LEU A 355 28.21 -4.12 -0.17
C LEU A 355 28.24 -2.71 -0.77
N ARG A 356 29.25 -1.89 -0.46
CA ARG A 356 29.36 -0.53 -1.01
C ARG A 356 29.26 -0.47 -2.54
N PRO A 357 30.03 -1.24 -3.33
CA PRO A 357 29.91 -1.19 -4.80
C PRO A 357 28.51 -1.55 -5.29
N TYR A 358 27.90 -2.57 -4.67
CA TYR A 358 26.54 -2.97 -5.01
C TYR A 358 25.53 -1.85 -4.74
N MET A 359 25.51 -1.29 -3.54
CA MET A 359 24.54 -0.26 -3.15
C MET A 359 24.78 1.09 -3.83
N THR A 360 26.05 1.40 -4.18
CA THR A 360 26.39 2.70 -4.79
C THR A 360 26.24 2.70 -6.31
N TYR A 361 26.46 1.57 -6.99
CA TYR A 361 26.50 1.51 -8.46
C TYR A 361 25.48 0.53 -9.03
N VAL A 362 25.42 -0.70 -8.55
CA VAL A 362 24.59 -1.76 -9.14
C VAL A 362 23.11 -1.50 -8.86
N LEU A 363 22.75 -1.27 -7.60
CA LEU A 363 21.36 -1.06 -7.19
C LEU A 363 20.72 0.17 -7.84
N PRO A 364 21.38 1.36 -7.92
CA PRO A 364 20.82 2.50 -8.66
C PRO A 364 20.58 2.20 -10.14
N VAL A 365 21.47 1.45 -10.79
CA VAL A 365 21.30 1.06 -12.20
C VAL A 365 20.08 0.14 -12.36
N ILE A 366 19.94 -0.86 -11.49
CA ILE A 366 18.78 -1.78 -11.51
C ILE A 366 17.47 -0.99 -11.34
N VAL A 367 17.39 -0.12 -10.33
CA VAL A 367 16.20 0.71 -10.09
C VAL A 367 15.93 1.66 -11.25
N GLY A 368 16.97 2.25 -11.83
CA GLY A 368 16.86 3.10 -13.02
C GLY A 368 16.33 2.37 -14.25
N ILE A 369 16.81 1.15 -14.51
CA ILE A 369 16.30 0.29 -15.60
C ILE A 369 14.83 -0.04 -15.39
N ILE A 370 14.44 -0.42 -14.17
CA ILE A 370 13.06 -0.75 -13.82
C ILE A 370 12.14 0.46 -14.01
N LEU A 371 12.57 1.64 -13.56
CA LEU A 371 11.83 2.88 -13.76
C LEU A 371 11.60 3.17 -15.25
N VAL A 372 12.66 3.15 -16.06
CA VAL A 372 12.59 3.45 -17.50
C VAL A 372 11.73 2.40 -18.23
N PHE A 373 11.93 1.12 -17.93
CA PHE A 373 11.18 0.04 -18.55
C PHE A 373 9.71 0.06 -18.13
N GLY A 374 9.42 0.35 -16.85
CA GLY A 374 8.05 0.51 -16.34
C GLY A 374 7.30 1.65 -17.03
N LEU A 375 7.96 2.81 -17.21
CA LEU A 375 7.39 3.94 -17.95
C LEU A 375 7.19 3.60 -19.43
N TYR A 376 8.18 2.96 -20.06
CA TYR A 376 8.07 2.56 -21.46
C TYR A 376 6.86 1.64 -21.69
N ASN A 377 6.73 0.59 -20.90
CA ASN A 377 5.62 -0.37 -21.04
C ASN A 377 4.26 0.28 -20.80
N PHE A 378 4.19 1.22 -19.87
CA PHE A 378 2.93 1.91 -19.58
C PHE A 378 2.42 2.75 -20.75
N PHE A 379 3.32 3.42 -21.48
CA PHE A 379 2.97 4.27 -22.62
C PHE A 379 2.96 3.52 -23.94
N ALA A 380 3.56 2.32 -24.01
CA ALA A 380 3.59 1.50 -25.22
C ALA A 380 2.40 0.50 -25.29
N ALA A 381 1.72 0.25 -24.18
CA ALA A 381 0.52 -0.58 -24.08
C ALA A 381 -0.74 0.25 -24.33
#